data_abd7e84bfe3741ebfec703bcb8a7a99a
#
_entry.id   abd7e84bfe3741ebfec703bcb8a7a99a
#
_cell.length_a   1.000
_cell.length_b   1.000
_cell.length_c   1.000
_cell.angle_alpha   90.00
_cell.angle_beta   90.00
_cell.angle_gamma   90.00
#
_symmetry.space_group_name_H-M   'P 1'
#
loop_
_entity.id
_entity.type
_entity.pdbx_description
1 polymer ?
#
loop_
_entity_poly.entity_id
_entity_poly.type
_entity_poly.pdbx_seq_one_letter_code
_entity_poly.pdbx_strand_id
1 'polypeptide(L)'
;MAGLAVALCLAAGCATPTKTAKTYYFFPSPPDEPRFQFLTSFSSEKEFRGHEDKSLMTFLTGEQPPDRSFGKPYGAAAGNKKIYVCDTDLHAVLVVDLQTRRIQMLDAQGEGALNQPLNISVDADGNLYVADVGRNQVIIFDKDGGYVATLGKQGEMKPRDAVASQDRIYVADLQNHDVHVFDKKTRSLLFDIPRPEDATNQLHALFTPTNLALDSKGRLYVSDSGAFHVQLYDKDGTFLRSVGGIGDSTGQFARVKGVAVDRDDRLYAVDALSQVTQVFDDQGRLLTWFAQPGSAGLVQNLPSKVVVDYDDVDFFQSYAAPNFKVEHLVIVINQIGPNKVSIFGFGHKK
;
A
#
# COMPACT_ATOMS: atom_id res chain seq x y z
N MET A 1 -55.33 -61.95 18.64
CA MET A 1 -54.87 -60.87 17.73
C MET A 1 -53.62 -60.26 18.31
N ALA A 2 -52.46 -60.57 17.73
CA ALA A 2 -51.16 -60.10 18.21
C ALA A 2 -50.73 -58.90 17.38
N GLY A 3 -50.56 -57.77 18.01
CA GLY A 3 -50.06 -56.55 17.38
C GLY A 3 -48.53 -56.47 17.39
N LEU A 4 -47.94 -56.43 16.22
CA LEU A 4 -46.51 -56.33 15.98
C LEU A 4 -46.10 -54.86 16.04
N ALA A 5 -45.29 -54.44 17.01
CA ALA A 5 -44.71 -53.09 17.09
C ALA A 5 -43.39 -53.08 16.30
N VAL A 6 -43.30 -52.33 15.23
CA VAL A 6 -42.06 -52.10 14.48
C VAL A 6 -41.37 -50.90 15.08
N ALA A 7 -40.21 -51.10 15.67
CA ALA A 7 -39.32 -50.02 16.12
C ALA A 7 -38.44 -49.53 14.96
N LEU A 8 -38.64 -48.27 14.53
CA LEU A 8 -37.82 -47.59 13.51
C LEU A 8 -36.59 -46.96 14.22
N CYS A 9 -35.41 -47.56 14.06
CA CYS A 9 -34.15 -46.96 14.49
C CYS A 9 -33.73 -45.89 13.47
N LEU A 10 -33.88 -44.61 13.81
CA LEU A 10 -33.27 -43.49 13.11
C LEU A 10 -31.77 -43.44 13.41
N ALA A 11 -30.95 -43.92 12.49
CA ALA A 11 -29.51 -43.69 12.52
C ALA A 11 -29.23 -42.23 12.14
N ALA A 12 -29.02 -41.36 13.13
CA ALA A 12 -28.48 -40.02 12.91
C ALA A 12 -27.00 -40.13 12.53
N GLY A 13 -26.72 -40.09 11.23
CA GLY A 13 -25.35 -39.97 10.73
C GLY A 13 -24.79 -38.60 11.10
N CYS A 14 -23.82 -38.55 12.03
CA CYS A 14 -23.00 -37.39 12.27
C CYS A 14 -22.15 -37.14 11.01
N ALA A 15 -22.60 -36.24 10.13
CA ALA A 15 -21.75 -35.73 9.08
C ALA A 15 -20.66 -34.88 9.74
N THR A 16 -19.42 -35.40 9.79
CA THR A 16 -18.24 -34.59 10.12
C THR A 16 -18.13 -33.44 9.16
N PRO A 17 -18.00 -32.18 9.62
CA PRO A 17 -17.83 -31.06 8.73
C PRO A 17 -16.54 -31.28 7.95
N THR A 18 -16.67 -31.47 6.65
CA THR A 18 -15.54 -31.48 5.69
C THR A 18 -14.84 -30.12 5.80
N LYS A 19 -13.59 -30.12 6.32
CA LYS A 19 -12.72 -28.94 6.26
C LYS A 19 -12.65 -28.53 4.79
N THR A 20 -13.27 -27.42 4.42
CA THR A 20 -13.10 -26.82 3.10
C THR A 20 -11.61 -26.58 2.88
N ALA A 21 -11.05 -27.17 1.83
CA ALA A 21 -9.64 -27.01 1.49
C ALA A 21 -9.39 -25.51 1.24
N LYS A 22 -8.37 -24.94 1.90
CA LYS A 22 -7.98 -23.55 1.71
C LYS A 22 -7.50 -23.38 0.26
N THR A 23 -8.15 -22.50 -0.50
CA THR A 23 -7.74 -22.17 -1.88
C THR A 23 -6.63 -21.13 -1.82
N TYR A 24 -5.54 -21.37 -2.56
CA TYR A 24 -4.41 -20.46 -2.70
C TYR A 24 -4.37 -19.90 -4.11
N TYR A 25 -4.14 -18.60 -4.23
CA TYR A 25 -4.07 -17.90 -5.51
C TYR A 25 -2.64 -17.43 -5.77
N PHE A 26 -2.12 -17.81 -6.93
CA PHE A 26 -0.75 -17.56 -7.33
C PHE A 26 -0.69 -16.74 -8.62
N PHE A 27 0.39 -15.97 -8.79
CA PHE A 27 0.67 -15.16 -9.97
C PHE A 27 2.15 -15.29 -10.36
N PRO A 28 2.46 -15.55 -11.65
CA PRO A 28 1.50 -16.03 -12.62
C PRO A 28 0.80 -17.31 -12.14
N SER A 29 -0.36 -17.63 -12.77
CA SER A 29 -1.06 -18.88 -12.47
C SER A 29 -0.31 -20.09 -13.04
N PRO A 30 -0.39 -21.26 -12.41
CA PRO A 30 0.17 -22.48 -12.99
C PRO A 30 -0.34 -22.71 -14.43
N PRO A 31 0.49 -23.25 -15.35
CA PRO A 31 1.74 -24.01 -15.09
C PRO A 31 2.99 -23.15 -14.86
N ASP A 32 2.93 -21.84 -15.05
CA ASP A 32 4.08 -20.96 -14.86
C ASP A 32 4.55 -20.97 -13.40
N GLU A 33 5.84 -20.71 -13.18
CA GLU A 33 6.40 -20.65 -11.83
C GLU A 33 5.88 -19.39 -11.11
N PRO A 34 5.11 -19.54 -10.01
CA PRO A 34 4.54 -18.40 -9.33
C PRO A 34 5.60 -17.64 -8.55
N ARG A 35 5.52 -16.32 -8.65
CA ARG A 35 6.35 -15.37 -7.92
C ARG A 35 5.57 -14.63 -6.83
N PHE A 36 4.25 -14.53 -6.99
CA PHE A 36 3.36 -13.92 -6.02
C PHE A 36 2.30 -14.90 -5.55
N GLN A 37 1.95 -14.79 -4.28
CA GLN A 37 0.79 -15.43 -3.71
C GLN A 37 -0.07 -14.39 -3.00
N PHE A 38 -1.39 -14.40 -3.25
CA PHE A 38 -2.32 -13.67 -2.39
C PHE A 38 -2.37 -14.34 -1.01
N LEU A 39 -2.14 -13.55 0.04
CA LEU A 39 -2.11 -14.05 1.40
C LEU A 39 -3.42 -13.80 2.13
N THR A 40 -3.86 -12.54 2.16
CA THR A 40 -5.09 -12.11 2.82
C THR A 40 -5.52 -10.71 2.36
N SER A 41 -6.73 -10.33 2.71
CA SER A 41 -7.21 -8.95 2.62
C SER A 41 -8.15 -8.65 3.79
N PHE A 42 -8.34 -7.37 4.09
CA PHE A 42 -9.27 -6.94 5.12
C PHE A 42 -9.74 -5.50 4.85
N SER A 43 -10.93 -5.20 5.34
CA SER A 43 -11.57 -3.88 5.28
C SER A 43 -11.96 -3.34 6.65
N SER A 44 -11.81 -4.16 7.69
CA SER A 44 -12.12 -3.78 9.07
C SER A 44 -11.21 -4.48 10.08
N GLU A 45 -11.22 -3.99 11.34
CA GLU A 45 -10.53 -4.63 12.46
C GLU A 45 -11.00 -6.07 12.69
N LYS A 46 -12.30 -6.29 12.57
CA LYS A 46 -12.90 -7.62 12.74
C LYS A 46 -12.38 -8.61 11.71
N GLU A 47 -12.28 -8.20 10.44
CA GLU A 47 -11.71 -9.04 9.37
C GLU A 47 -10.22 -9.29 9.59
N PHE A 48 -9.47 -8.25 9.98
CA PHE A 48 -8.04 -8.36 10.28
C PHE A 48 -7.75 -9.30 11.45
N ARG A 49 -8.55 -9.25 12.50
CA ARG A 49 -8.43 -10.15 13.67
C ARG A 49 -8.83 -11.60 13.36
N GLY A 50 -9.73 -11.81 12.39
CA GLY A 50 -10.29 -13.12 12.07
C GLY A 50 -11.31 -13.59 13.11
N HIS A 51 -11.84 -14.81 12.92
CA HIS A 51 -12.91 -15.37 13.76
C HIS A 51 -12.45 -15.88 15.14
N GLU A 52 -11.15 -15.88 15.43
CA GLU A 52 -10.62 -16.55 16.64
C GLU A 52 -10.67 -15.71 17.92
N ASP A 53 -11.01 -14.43 17.83
CA ASP A 53 -11.02 -13.57 19.02
C ASP A 53 -12.38 -13.53 19.72
N LYS A 54 -12.70 -14.60 20.45
CA LYS A 54 -13.64 -14.51 21.56
C LYS A 54 -12.90 -13.84 22.73
N SER A 55 -12.79 -12.52 22.69
CA SER A 55 -12.23 -11.75 23.81
C SER A 55 -12.94 -12.17 25.09
N LEU A 56 -12.16 -12.53 26.12
CA LEU A 56 -12.69 -12.80 27.46
C LEU A 56 -13.57 -11.64 27.97
N MET A 57 -13.23 -10.42 27.56
CA MET A 57 -13.97 -9.20 27.86
C MET A 57 -15.36 -9.23 27.21
N THR A 58 -15.47 -9.58 25.91
CA THR A 58 -16.77 -9.74 25.21
C THR A 58 -17.63 -10.82 25.86
N PHE A 59 -17.00 -11.91 26.35
CA PHE A 59 -17.71 -12.95 27.08
C PHE A 59 -18.23 -12.46 28.44
N LEU A 60 -17.46 -11.61 29.14
CA LEU A 60 -17.83 -11.11 30.48
C LEU A 60 -18.78 -9.92 30.45
N THR A 61 -18.64 -9.02 29.49
CA THR A 61 -19.42 -7.76 29.42
C THR A 61 -20.55 -7.79 28.41
N GLY A 62 -20.52 -8.71 27.45
CA GLY A 62 -21.44 -8.73 26.30
C GLY A 62 -21.20 -7.58 25.29
N GLU A 63 -20.26 -6.67 25.57
CA GLU A 63 -19.93 -5.55 24.71
C GLU A 63 -18.91 -5.94 23.66
N GLN A 64 -19.24 -5.76 22.39
CA GLN A 64 -18.26 -5.88 21.33
C GLN A 64 -17.51 -4.55 21.19
N PRO A 65 -16.17 -4.56 21.13
CA PRO A 65 -15.44 -3.33 20.81
C PRO A 65 -15.90 -2.81 19.44
N PRO A 66 -15.93 -1.49 19.21
CA PRO A 66 -16.33 -0.92 17.94
C PRO A 66 -15.43 -1.48 16.83
N ASP A 67 -16.07 -2.01 15.78
CA ASP A 67 -15.36 -2.49 14.59
C ASP A 67 -14.94 -1.28 13.74
N ARG A 68 -13.65 -0.98 13.74
CA ARG A 68 -13.09 0.08 12.88
C ARG A 68 -12.92 -0.42 11.48
N SER A 69 -13.59 0.23 10.54
CA SER A 69 -13.57 -0.10 9.12
C SER A 69 -12.94 1.02 8.32
N PHE A 70 -12.28 0.67 7.21
CA PHE A 70 -11.81 1.65 6.24
C PHE A 70 -12.99 2.19 5.42
N GLY A 71 -13.04 3.50 5.25
CA GLY A 71 -13.98 4.19 4.36
C GLY A 71 -13.46 4.21 2.92
N LYS A 72 -12.55 5.14 2.64
CA LYS A 72 -11.90 5.30 1.34
C LYS A 72 -10.39 5.46 1.51
N PRO A 73 -9.66 4.36 1.75
CA PRO A 73 -8.21 4.40 1.91
C PRO A 73 -7.53 4.81 0.60
N TYR A 74 -6.43 5.53 0.69
CA TYR A 74 -5.69 6.01 -0.46
C TYR A 74 -4.19 5.73 -0.37
N GLY A 75 -3.48 6.36 0.55
CA GLY A 75 -2.05 6.19 0.77
C GLY A 75 -1.77 5.20 1.89
N ALA A 76 -0.62 4.54 1.85
CA ALA A 76 -0.18 3.66 2.92
C ALA A 76 1.35 3.56 3.01
N ALA A 77 1.81 3.15 4.18
CA ALA A 77 3.19 2.78 4.44
C ALA A 77 3.23 1.61 5.44
N ALA A 78 4.32 0.84 5.44
CA ALA A 78 4.59 -0.19 6.42
C ALA A 78 5.89 0.13 7.17
N GLY A 79 5.95 -0.18 8.45
CA GLY A 79 7.10 0.00 9.31
C GLY A 79 6.72 -0.06 10.79
N ASN A 80 7.69 -0.26 11.66
CA ASN A 80 7.47 -0.29 13.11
C ASN A 80 6.44 -1.37 13.56
N LYS A 81 6.33 -2.49 12.85
CA LYS A 81 5.29 -3.53 13.03
C LYS A 81 3.87 -3.01 12.85
N LYS A 82 3.68 -2.01 12.00
CA LYS A 82 2.42 -1.36 11.72
C LYS A 82 2.24 -1.13 10.22
N ILE A 83 0.98 -1.13 9.78
CA ILE A 83 0.59 -0.62 8.47
C ILE A 83 -0.21 0.66 8.71
N TYR A 84 0.29 1.77 8.18
CA TYR A 84 -0.36 3.07 8.24
C TYR A 84 -1.16 3.27 6.97
N VAL A 85 -2.42 3.72 7.09
CA VAL A 85 -3.31 3.91 5.95
C VAL A 85 -4.01 5.26 6.06
N CYS A 86 -3.77 6.15 5.11
CA CYS A 86 -4.52 7.40 4.98
C CYS A 86 -5.92 7.09 4.44
N ASP A 87 -6.95 7.47 5.17
CA ASP A 87 -8.34 7.29 4.76
C ASP A 87 -8.98 8.65 4.50
N THR A 88 -9.37 8.89 3.25
CA THR A 88 -9.86 10.19 2.79
C THR A 88 -11.29 10.47 3.19
N ASP A 89 -12.11 9.44 3.48
CA ASP A 89 -13.47 9.61 4.00
C ASP A 89 -13.48 9.84 5.52
N LEU A 90 -12.53 9.22 6.23
CA LEU A 90 -12.39 9.38 7.67
C LEU A 90 -11.54 10.60 8.06
N HIS A 91 -10.86 11.22 7.09
CA HIS A 91 -9.93 12.34 7.32
C HIS A 91 -8.85 12.00 8.37
N ALA A 92 -8.35 10.78 8.35
CA ALA A 92 -7.45 10.25 9.37
C ALA A 92 -6.42 9.29 8.79
N VAL A 93 -5.37 9.07 9.54
CA VAL A 93 -4.45 7.94 9.34
C VAL A 93 -4.88 6.81 10.27
N LEU A 94 -5.26 5.67 9.71
CA LEU A 94 -5.51 4.45 10.46
C LEU A 94 -4.21 3.67 10.61
N VAL A 95 -3.95 3.18 11.82
CA VAL A 95 -2.77 2.41 12.19
C VAL A 95 -3.21 0.98 12.48
N VAL A 96 -2.87 0.06 11.59
CA VAL A 96 -3.04 -1.38 11.77
C VAL A 96 -1.83 -1.90 12.53
N ASP A 97 -1.98 -2.15 13.80
CA ASP A 97 -0.93 -2.67 14.67
C ASP A 97 -0.92 -4.21 14.58
N LEU A 98 0.17 -4.77 14.05
CA LEU A 98 0.32 -6.21 13.82
C LEU A 98 0.56 -6.99 15.11
N GLN A 99 1.10 -6.35 16.16
CA GLN A 99 1.38 -7.00 17.44
C GLN A 99 0.11 -7.16 18.26
N THR A 100 -0.69 -6.09 18.34
CA THR A 100 -1.94 -6.09 19.12
C THR A 100 -3.15 -6.55 18.33
N ARG A 101 -3.03 -6.67 17.00
CA ARG A 101 -4.11 -6.94 16.05
C ARG A 101 -5.27 -5.94 16.17
N ARG A 102 -4.95 -4.67 16.38
CA ARG A 102 -5.92 -3.57 16.50
C ARG A 102 -5.74 -2.58 15.37
N ILE A 103 -6.85 -1.89 15.04
CA ILE A 103 -6.83 -0.72 14.18
C ILE A 103 -7.16 0.50 15.03
N GLN A 104 -6.27 1.50 15.01
CA GLN A 104 -6.43 2.75 15.76
C GLN A 104 -6.26 3.93 14.81
N MET A 105 -6.73 5.10 15.21
CA MET A 105 -6.36 6.35 14.53
C MET A 105 -5.02 6.84 15.09
N LEU A 106 -4.18 7.41 14.22
CA LEU A 106 -3.00 8.14 14.65
C LEU A 106 -3.47 9.31 15.52
N ASP A 107 -2.94 9.41 16.74
CA ASP A 107 -3.26 10.51 17.66
C ASP A 107 -2.50 11.77 17.26
N ALA A 108 -3.05 12.51 16.31
CA ALA A 108 -2.47 13.71 15.73
C ALA A 108 -3.17 14.95 16.30
N GLN A 109 -2.56 15.56 17.32
CA GLN A 109 -3.13 16.72 18.05
C GLN A 109 -2.29 17.98 17.84
N GLY A 110 -2.88 19.14 18.16
CA GLY A 110 -2.19 20.43 18.15
C GLY A 110 -1.61 20.78 16.77
N GLU A 111 -0.32 21.07 16.71
CA GLU A 111 0.37 21.38 15.45
C GLU A 111 0.44 20.18 14.49
N GLY A 112 0.38 18.96 15.03
CA GLY A 112 0.32 17.73 14.26
C GLY A 112 -1.08 17.37 13.75
N ALA A 113 -2.15 18.11 14.12
CA ALA A 113 -3.52 17.78 13.73
C ALA A 113 -3.64 17.67 12.21
N LEU A 114 -4.22 16.56 11.75
CA LEU A 114 -4.45 16.29 10.32
C LEU A 114 -5.82 16.84 9.89
N ASN A 115 -5.92 17.30 8.64
CA ASN A 115 -7.17 17.77 8.06
C ASN A 115 -7.66 16.79 6.97
N GLN A 116 -6.83 16.51 5.97
CA GLN A 116 -7.15 15.58 4.90
C GLN A 116 -5.87 14.84 4.46
N PRO A 117 -5.40 13.87 5.29
CA PRO A 117 -4.22 13.09 4.94
C PRO A 117 -4.51 12.25 3.69
N LEU A 118 -3.63 12.35 2.70
CA LEU A 118 -3.79 11.64 1.43
C LEU A 118 -2.80 10.49 1.31
N ASN A 119 -1.53 10.77 1.60
CA ASN A 119 -0.45 9.79 1.46
C ASN A 119 0.48 9.82 2.67
N ILE A 120 1.17 8.73 2.88
CA ILE A 120 2.10 8.56 4.01
C ILE A 120 3.28 7.70 3.59
N SER A 121 4.47 8.01 4.10
CA SER A 121 5.64 7.15 4.03
C SER A 121 6.31 7.02 5.40
N VAL A 122 7.16 6.01 5.53
CA VAL A 122 7.99 5.75 6.71
C VAL A 122 9.45 5.75 6.27
N ASP A 123 10.31 6.48 6.97
CA ASP A 123 11.74 6.44 6.71
C ASP A 123 12.45 5.32 7.49
N ALA A 124 13.77 5.17 7.28
CA ALA A 124 14.56 4.13 7.93
C ALA A 124 14.67 4.32 9.47
N ASP A 125 14.43 5.52 9.99
CA ASP A 125 14.42 5.83 11.42
C ASP A 125 13.03 5.60 12.05
N GLY A 126 12.02 5.28 11.20
CA GLY A 126 10.63 5.04 11.57
C GLY A 126 9.79 6.31 11.62
N ASN A 127 10.28 7.46 11.19
CA ASN A 127 9.51 8.69 11.14
C ASN A 127 8.47 8.63 10.02
N LEU A 128 7.32 9.27 10.27
CA LEU A 128 6.19 9.30 9.35
C LEU A 128 6.14 10.65 8.62
N TYR A 129 5.94 10.61 7.33
CA TYR A 129 5.76 11.80 6.49
C TYR A 129 4.36 11.75 5.87
N VAL A 130 3.46 12.59 6.35
CA VAL A 130 2.05 12.61 5.93
C VAL A 130 1.80 13.80 5.01
N ALA A 131 1.51 13.54 3.74
CA ALA A 131 1.05 14.56 2.80
C ALA A 131 -0.43 14.87 3.10
N ASP A 132 -0.68 16.03 3.73
CA ASP A 132 -2.01 16.49 4.08
C ASP A 132 -2.48 17.55 3.06
N VAL A 133 -3.38 17.12 2.18
CA VAL A 133 -3.89 17.98 1.10
C VAL A 133 -4.89 19.02 1.59
N GLY A 134 -5.50 18.81 2.76
CA GLY A 134 -6.38 19.79 3.39
C GLY A 134 -5.60 20.93 4.06
N ARG A 135 -4.37 20.65 4.49
CA ARG A 135 -3.44 21.65 5.04
C ARG A 135 -2.54 22.25 3.98
N ASN A 136 -2.39 21.59 2.83
CA ASN A 136 -1.36 21.91 1.82
C ASN A 136 0.07 21.84 2.41
N GLN A 137 0.34 20.85 3.24
CA GLN A 137 1.57 20.68 3.99
C GLN A 137 1.93 19.20 4.13
N VAL A 138 3.21 18.92 4.40
CA VAL A 138 3.64 17.61 4.87
C VAL A 138 3.87 17.68 6.37
N ILE A 139 3.19 16.81 7.12
CA ILE A 139 3.30 16.72 8.58
C ILE A 139 4.22 15.55 8.91
N ILE A 140 5.21 15.81 9.74
CA ILE A 140 6.21 14.82 10.15
C ILE A 140 5.95 14.41 11.59
N PHE A 141 5.87 13.08 11.80
CA PHE A 141 5.80 12.49 13.14
C PHE A 141 6.99 11.58 13.36
N ASP A 142 7.36 11.38 14.61
CA ASP A 142 8.32 10.35 14.99
C ASP A 142 7.71 8.94 14.93
N LYS A 143 8.52 7.91 15.16
CA LYS A 143 8.11 6.50 15.16
C LYS A 143 7.01 6.15 16.18
N ASP A 144 6.85 6.96 17.22
CA ASP A 144 5.87 6.77 18.29
C ASP A 144 4.57 7.58 18.02
N GLY A 145 4.54 8.39 16.95
CA GLY A 145 3.41 9.22 16.53
C GLY A 145 3.46 10.64 17.10
N GLY A 146 4.56 11.04 17.76
CA GLY A 146 4.76 12.40 18.24
C GLY A 146 5.03 13.37 17.10
N TYR A 147 4.41 14.56 17.13
CA TYR A 147 4.66 15.62 16.16
C TYR A 147 6.12 16.11 16.20
N VAL A 148 6.74 16.17 15.03
CA VAL A 148 8.12 16.63 14.88
C VAL A 148 8.20 17.97 14.17
N ALA A 149 7.52 18.10 13.02
CA ALA A 149 7.58 19.29 12.19
C ALA A 149 6.51 19.32 11.11
N THR A 150 6.40 20.48 10.47
CA THR A 150 5.61 20.70 9.25
C THR A 150 6.50 21.24 8.16
N LEU A 151 6.40 20.71 6.92
CA LEU A 151 7.04 21.24 5.72
C LEU A 151 6.02 21.98 4.86
N GLY A 152 6.49 23.07 4.26
CA GLY A 152 5.70 23.95 3.40
C GLY A 152 4.85 24.94 4.18
N LYS A 153 4.59 26.10 3.54
CA LYS A 153 3.64 27.09 4.03
C LYS A 153 2.31 26.93 3.30
N GLN A 154 1.26 27.33 3.94
CA GLN A 154 -0.08 27.28 3.36
C GLN A 154 -0.12 28.05 2.04
N GLY A 155 -0.56 27.39 0.96
CA GLY A 155 -0.68 27.99 -0.38
C GLY A 155 0.57 27.94 -1.25
N GLU A 156 1.71 27.47 -0.74
CA GLU A 156 2.95 27.34 -1.53
C GLU A 156 3.00 26.06 -2.35
N MET A 157 2.32 24.99 -1.89
CA MET A 157 2.29 23.68 -2.55
C MET A 157 0.98 22.95 -2.32
N LYS A 158 0.73 21.90 -3.13
CA LYS A 158 -0.34 20.88 -2.93
C LYS A 158 0.28 19.50 -2.91
N PRO A 159 0.79 19.06 -1.75
CA PRO A 159 1.52 17.81 -1.64
C PRO A 159 0.62 16.62 -1.96
N ARG A 160 1.13 15.68 -2.76
CA ARG A 160 0.43 14.43 -3.10
C ARG A 160 1.04 13.24 -2.43
N ASP A 161 2.35 13.23 -2.26
CA ASP A 161 3.14 12.22 -1.56
C ASP A 161 4.42 12.86 -1.02
N ALA A 162 5.01 12.24 -0.02
CA ALA A 162 6.32 12.61 0.49
C ALA A 162 7.10 11.34 0.87
N VAL A 163 8.38 11.28 0.47
CA VAL A 163 9.30 10.20 0.86
C VAL A 163 10.61 10.77 1.34
N ALA A 164 11.29 10.08 2.25
CA ALA A 164 12.58 10.55 2.78
C ALA A 164 13.69 9.52 2.57
N SER A 165 14.86 10.02 2.13
CA SER A 165 16.12 9.31 2.17
C SER A 165 16.82 9.54 3.53
N GLN A 166 18.10 9.19 3.61
CA GLN A 166 18.89 9.46 4.79
C GLN A 166 19.08 10.97 5.04
N ASP A 167 19.18 11.77 3.99
CA ASP A 167 19.56 13.19 4.02
C ASP A 167 18.56 14.15 3.37
N ARG A 168 17.56 13.65 2.65
CA ARG A 168 16.61 14.45 1.87
C ARG A 168 15.16 14.04 2.10
N ILE A 169 14.25 14.99 1.89
CA ILE A 169 12.81 14.75 1.82
C ILE A 169 12.34 15.20 0.44
N TYR A 170 11.64 14.34 -0.27
CA TYR A 170 11.07 14.60 -1.59
C TYR A 170 9.55 14.73 -1.45
N VAL A 171 8.98 15.79 -2.00
CA VAL A 171 7.53 16.07 -1.91
C VAL A 171 6.97 16.29 -3.31
N ALA A 172 6.10 15.39 -3.76
CA ALA A 172 5.38 15.60 -5.03
C ALA A 172 4.36 16.72 -4.87
N ASP A 173 4.46 17.75 -5.70
CA ASP A 173 3.58 18.90 -5.68
C ASP A 173 2.72 18.96 -6.95
N LEU A 174 1.41 18.85 -6.75
CA LEU A 174 0.44 18.97 -7.84
C LEU A 174 0.25 20.41 -8.30
N GLN A 175 0.48 21.41 -7.44
CA GLN A 175 0.25 22.81 -7.76
C GLN A 175 1.29 23.34 -8.73
N ASN A 176 2.56 23.00 -8.48
CA ASN A 176 3.70 23.49 -9.25
C ASN A 176 4.14 22.49 -10.34
N HIS A 177 3.53 21.29 -10.37
CA HIS A 177 3.87 20.20 -11.29
C HIS A 177 5.34 19.77 -11.19
N ASP A 178 5.82 19.64 -9.96
CA ASP A 178 7.21 19.33 -9.65
C ASP A 178 7.35 18.40 -8.42
N VAL A 179 8.59 18.12 -8.05
CA VAL A 179 8.94 17.50 -6.78
C VAL A 179 9.91 18.42 -6.05
N HIS A 180 9.49 18.95 -4.92
CA HIS A 180 10.37 19.71 -4.03
C HIS A 180 11.33 18.80 -3.29
N VAL A 181 12.61 19.14 -3.25
CA VAL A 181 13.65 18.41 -2.52
C VAL A 181 14.15 19.25 -1.37
N PHE A 182 13.94 18.79 -0.15
CA PHE A 182 14.36 19.46 1.07
C PHE A 182 15.53 18.73 1.73
N ASP A 183 16.39 19.48 2.40
CA ASP A 183 17.33 18.92 3.36
C ASP A 183 16.56 18.34 4.56
N LYS A 184 16.80 17.08 4.90
CA LYS A 184 16.04 16.38 5.96
C LYS A 184 16.27 16.99 7.35
N LYS A 185 17.47 17.47 7.64
CA LYS A 185 17.84 18.01 8.94
C LYS A 185 17.37 19.44 9.13
N THR A 186 17.66 20.32 8.17
CA THR A 186 17.36 21.75 8.25
C THR A 186 15.94 22.07 7.75
N ARG A 187 15.34 21.18 6.93
CA ARG A 187 14.04 21.34 6.26
C ARG A 187 14.01 22.52 5.29
N SER A 188 15.18 22.99 4.85
CA SER A 188 15.28 24.01 3.81
C SER A 188 15.14 23.39 2.43
N LEU A 189 14.47 24.09 1.52
CA LEU A 189 14.39 23.70 0.10
C LEU A 189 15.79 23.72 -0.50
N LEU A 190 16.19 22.63 -1.15
CA LEU A 190 17.46 22.50 -1.86
C LEU A 190 17.26 22.81 -3.35
N PHE A 191 16.27 22.20 -3.97
CA PHE A 191 15.94 22.35 -5.40
C PHE A 191 14.63 21.67 -5.74
N ASP A 192 14.16 21.92 -6.97
CA ASP A 192 12.98 21.28 -7.53
C ASP A 192 13.35 20.31 -8.66
N ILE A 193 12.51 19.30 -8.92
CA ILE A 193 12.60 18.35 -10.02
C ILE A 193 11.32 18.47 -10.87
N PRO A 194 11.41 18.63 -12.22
CA PRO A 194 12.65 18.72 -12.99
C PRO A 194 13.47 19.96 -12.68
N ARG A 195 14.78 19.89 -12.91
CA ARG A 195 15.66 21.04 -12.81
C ARG A 195 15.27 22.11 -13.82
N PRO A 196 15.52 23.41 -13.57
CA PRO A 196 15.17 24.48 -14.50
C PRO A 196 15.73 24.29 -15.92
N GLU A 197 16.93 23.73 -16.04
CA GLU A 197 17.56 23.39 -17.31
C GLU A 197 16.83 22.28 -18.06
N ASP A 198 16.17 21.38 -17.36
CA ASP A 198 15.37 20.29 -17.91
C ASP A 198 13.90 20.65 -18.13
N ALA A 199 13.39 21.66 -17.44
CA ALA A 199 11.97 22.05 -17.47
C ALA A 199 11.49 22.50 -18.86
N THR A 200 12.39 22.90 -19.75
CA THR A 200 12.09 23.26 -21.15
C THR A 200 11.89 22.03 -22.04
N ASN A 201 12.35 20.85 -21.61
CA ASN A 201 12.15 19.61 -22.33
C ASN A 201 10.83 18.96 -21.89
N GLN A 202 9.84 18.94 -22.78
CA GLN A 202 8.53 18.35 -22.50
C GLN A 202 8.59 16.87 -22.08
N LEU A 203 9.64 16.14 -22.47
CA LEU A 203 9.85 14.74 -22.05
C LEU A 203 10.26 14.60 -20.60
N HIS A 204 10.80 15.67 -20.00
CA HIS A 204 11.23 15.71 -18.60
C HIS A 204 10.21 16.41 -17.70
N ALA A 205 9.22 17.11 -18.27
CA ALA A 205 8.19 17.81 -17.53
C ALA A 205 7.29 16.82 -16.77
N LEU A 206 6.89 17.22 -15.56
CA LEU A 206 5.86 16.55 -14.80
C LEU A 206 4.52 17.25 -15.03
N PHE A 207 3.45 16.47 -15.20
CA PHE A 207 2.09 17.00 -15.44
C PHE A 207 1.18 16.80 -14.23
N THR A 208 1.22 15.63 -13.63
CA THR A 208 0.39 15.30 -12.45
C THR A 208 1.17 14.31 -11.59
N PRO A 209 2.24 14.76 -10.92
CA PRO A 209 2.99 13.91 -10.02
C PRO A 209 2.11 13.48 -8.84
N THR A 210 2.03 12.19 -8.56
CA THR A 210 1.10 11.64 -7.55
C THR A 210 1.75 10.81 -6.48
N ASN A 211 2.70 9.95 -6.81
CA ASN A 211 3.36 9.09 -5.84
C ASN A 211 4.86 9.03 -6.10
N LEU A 212 5.59 8.80 -5.02
CA LEU A 212 7.05 8.76 -5.01
C LEU A 212 7.55 7.43 -4.45
N ALA A 213 8.70 6.98 -4.94
CA ALA A 213 9.46 5.90 -4.34
C ALA A 213 10.97 6.16 -4.52
N LEU A 214 11.77 5.62 -3.61
CA LEU A 214 13.23 5.64 -3.69
C LEU A 214 13.74 4.20 -3.83
N ASP A 215 14.77 4.02 -4.63
CA ASP A 215 15.46 2.74 -4.71
C ASP A 215 16.73 2.67 -3.84
N SER A 216 17.44 1.54 -3.89
CA SER A 216 18.65 1.29 -3.12
C SER A 216 19.81 2.24 -3.44
N LYS A 217 19.76 2.88 -4.62
CA LYS A 217 20.77 3.82 -5.12
C LYS A 217 20.41 5.28 -4.84
N GLY A 218 19.24 5.52 -4.19
CA GLY A 218 18.69 6.85 -3.92
C GLY A 218 18.11 7.53 -5.17
N ARG A 219 17.80 6.77 -6.23
CA ARG A 219 17.11 7.28 -7.40
C ARG A 219 15.62 7.46 -7.07
N LEU A 220 15.03 8.53 -7.60
CA LEU A 220 13.64 8.87 -7.35
C LEU A 220 12.76 8.43 -8.50
N TYR A 221 11.73 7.65 -8.18
CA TYR A 221 10.65 7.27 -9.09
C TYR A 221 9.44 8.15 -8.80
N VAL A 222 8.93 8.82 -9.82
CA VAL A 222 7.78 9.72 -9.76
C VAL A 222 6.68 9.17 -10.67
N SER A 223 5.56 8.74 -10.11
CA SER A 223 4.40 8.41 -10.94
C SER A 223 3.73 9.70 -11.43
N ASP A 224 3.69 9.90 -12.73
CA ASP A 224 3.00 11.00 -13.37
C ASP A 224 1.72 10.51 -14.04
N SER A 225 0.60 10.67 -13.32
CA SER A 225 -0.71 10.20 -13.82
C SER A 225 -1.19 10.99 -15.04
N GLY A 226 -0.73 12.22 -15.21
CA GLY A 226 -1.06 13.07 -16.36
C GLY A 226 -0.26 12.73 -17.60
N ALA A 227 0.93 12.16 -17.43
CA ALA A 227 1.80 11.73 -18.52
C ALA A 227 1.76 10.20 -18.76
N PHE A 228 0.99 9.45 -17.96
CA PHE A 228 0.78 7.99 -18.09
C PHE A 228 2.07 7.16 -18.00
N HIS A 229 3.03 7.61 -17.22
CA HIS A 229 4.29 6.91 -17.02
C HIS A 229 4.87 7.15 -15.62
N VAL A 230 5.93 6.42 -15.30
CA VAL A 230 6.77 6.67 -14.13
C VAL A 230 8.08 7.27 -14.61
N GLN A 231 8.43 8.47 -14.13
CA GLN A 231 9.73 9.10 -14.41
C GLN A 231 10.75 8.71 -13.36
N LEU A 232 11.98 8.47 -13.80
CA LEU A 232 13.13 8.13 -12.98
C LEU A 232 14.15 9.24 -13.03
N TYR A 233 14.58 9.70 -11.85
CA TYR A 233 15.62 10.70 -11.66
C TYR A 233 16.74 10.16 -10.79
N ASP A 234 17.95 10.66 -11.00
CA ASP A 234 19.02 10.42 -10.04
C ASP A 234 18.81 11.25 -8.75
N LYS A 235 19.66 10.99 -7.74
CA LYS A 235 19.58 11.70 -6.45
C LYS A 235 19.73 13.23 -6.58
N ASP A 236 20.36 13.72 -7.65
CA ASP A 236 20.62 15.15 -7.86
C ASP A 236 19.57 15.81 -8.76
N GLY A 237 18.53 15.05 -9.15
CA GLY A 237 17.36 15.53 -9.89
C GLY A 237 17.53 15.47 -11.39
N THR A 238 18.58 14.82 -11.90
CA THR A 238 18.78 14.62 -13.34
C THR A 238 17.83 13.54 -13.85
N PHE A 239 17.10 13.81 -14.92
CA PHE A 239 16.23 12.84 -15.57
C PHE A 239 17.06 11.68 -16.15
N LEU A 240 16.62 10.45 -15.87
CA LEU A 240 17.27 9.24 -16.39
C LEU A 240 16.46 8.57 -17.49
N ARG A 241 15.16 8.36 -17.26
CA ARG A 241 14.25 7.72 -18.22
C ARG A 241 12.79 7.74 -17.73
N SER A 242 11.87 7.36 -18.61
CA SER A 242 10.49 7.01 -18.29
C SER A 242 10.26 5.51 -18.38
N VAL A 243 9.31 4.99 -17.58
CA VAL A 243 8.85 3.60 -17.60
C VAL A 243 7.35 3.60 -17.88
N GLY A 244 6.91 2.78 -18.85
CA GLY A 244 5.53 2.74 -19.30
C GLY A 244 5.23 3.77 -20.38
N GLY A 245 3.96 4.16 -20.48
CA GLY A 245 3.40 5.09 -21.46
C GLY A 245 1.90 4.90 -21.53
N ILE A 246 1.20 5.76 -22.29
CA ILE A 246 -0.26 5.70 -22.41
C ILE A 246 -0.73 4.41 -23.08
N GLY A 247 -1.70 3.72 -22.48
CA GLY A 247 -2.35 2.54 -23.06
C GLY A 247 -2.94 1.62 -21.99
N ASP A 248 -3.58 0.56 -22.45
CA ASP A 248 -4.23 -0.49 -21.64
C ASP A 248 -3.53 -1.85 -21.72
N SER A 249 -2.46 -1.94 -22.52
CA SER A 249 -1.67 -3.14 -22.67
C SER A 249 -0.64 -3.28 -21.54
N THR A 250 -0.17 -4.50 -21.30
CA THR A 250 0.89 -4.74 -20.33
C THR A 250 2.15 -3.96 -20.67
N GLY A 251 2.76 -3.31 -19.67
CA GLY A 251 3.86 -2.38 -19.85
C GLY A 251 3.43 -0.94 -20.13
N GLN A 252 2.13 -0.69 -20.31
CA GLN A 252 1.54 0.63 -20.46
C GLN A 252 0.64 0.96 -19.26
N PHE A 253 0.19 2.21 -19.15
CA PHE A 253 -0.68 2.67 -18.09
C PHE A 253 -1.88 3.44 -18.63
N ALA A 254 -3.05 3.04 -18.17
CA ALA A 254 -4.28 3.82 -18.35
C ALA A 254 -4.42 4.89 -17.27
N ARG A 255 -3.94 4.61 -16.04
CA ARG A 255 -3.86 5.57 -14.93
C ARG A 255 -2.90 5.10 -13.85
N VAL A 256 -1.61 5.34 -14.05
CA VAL A 256 -0.60 5.01 -13.04
C VAL A 256 -0.84 5.82 -11.75
N LYS A 257 -0.67 5.17 -10.60
CA LYS A 257 -0.77 5.78 -9.27
C LYS A 257 0.37 5.36 -8.37
N GLY A 258 0.09 4.51 -7.35
CA GLY A 258 1.08 4.08 -6.39
C GLY A 258 2.29 3.41 -7.03
N VAL A 259 3.47 3.78 -6.55
CA VAL A 259 4.74 3.15 -6.90
C VAL A 259 5.50 2.75 -5.65
N ALA A 260 6.24 1.67 -5.75
CA ALA A 260 7.20 1.21 -4.74
C ALA A 260 8.38 0.54 -5.43
N VAL A 261 9.52 0.47 -4.76
CA VAL A 261 10.72 -0.20 -5.27
C VAL A 261 11.21 -1.18 -4.21
N ASP A 262 11.58 -2.39 -4.62
CA ASP A 262 12.13 -3.39 -3.70
C ASP A 262 13.67 -3.33 -3.61
N ARG A 263 14.24 -4.19 -2.76
CA ARG A 263 15.71 -4.22 -2.54
C ARG A 263 16.52 -4.67 -3.74
N ASP A 264 15.88 -5.28 -4.74
CA ASP A 264 16.49 -5.66 -6.02
C ASP A 264 16.27 -4.59 -7.11
N ASP A 265 15.81 -3.38 -6.72
CA ASP A 265 15.49 -2.24 -7.57
C ASP A 265 14.38 -2.55 -8.60
N ARG A 266 13.46 -3.51 -8.31
CA ARG A 266 12.26 -3.72 -9.13
C ARG A 266 11.20 -2.70 -8.78
N LEU A 267 10.66 -2.05 -9.81
CA LEU A 267 9.57 -1.09 -9.69
C LEU A 267 8.22 -1.83 -9.69
N TYR A 268 7.42 -1.60 -8.67
CA TYR A 268 6.00 -1.97 -8.59
C TYR A 268 5.16 -0.74 -8.89
N ALA A 269 4.24 -0.82 -9.84
CA ALA A 269 3.38 0.29 -10.21
C ALA A 269 1.92 -0.19 -10.32
N VAL A 270 1.01 0.46 -9.60
CA VAL A 270 -0.43 0.16 -9.71
C VAL A 270 -1.06 1.01 -10.79
N ASP A 271 -1.87 0.38 -11.65
CA ASP A 271 -2.75 1.04 -12.59
C ASP A 271 -4.19 1.01 -12.07
N ALA A 272 -4.70 2.19 -11.72
CA ALA A 272 -6.02 2.31 -11.11
C ALA A 272 -7.17 1.97 -12.07
N LEU A 273 -7.03 2.22 -13.37
CA LEU A 273 -8.08 1.93 -14.35
C LEU A 273 -7.99 0.49 -14.88
N SER A 274 -6.80 0.01 -15.17
CA SER A 274 -6.58 -1.40 -15.55
C SER A 274 -6.71 -2.35 -14.36
N GLN A 275 -6.75 -1.82 -13.13
CA GLN A 275 -6.92 -2.58 -11.89
C GLN A 275 -5.87 -3.68 -11.71
N VAL A 276 -4.62 -3.36 -11.98
CA VAL A 276 -3.50 -4.29 -11.99
C VAL A 276 -2.28 -3.67 -11.31
N THR A 277 -1.43 -4.50 -10.72
CA THR A 277 -0.09 -4.10 -10.32
C THR A 277 0.91 -4.71 -11.28
N GLN A 278 1.72 -3.86 -11.92
CA GLN A 278 2.78 -4.24 -12.84
C GLN A 278 4.14 -4.15 -12.15
N VAL A 279 5.05 -5.05 -12.52
CA VAL A 279 6.41 -5.12 -11.95
C VAL A 279 7.43 -5.02 -13.07
N PHE A 280 8.36 -4.09 -12.94
CA PHE A 280 9.40 -3.81 -13.93
C PHE A 280 10.78 -4.03 -13.29
N ASP A 281 11.76 -4.38 -14.12
CA ASP A 281 13.15 -4.40 -13.69
C ASP A 281 13.75 -2.98 -13.60
N ASP A 282 15.00 -2.90 -13.16
CA ASP A 282 15.73 -1.64 -13.02
C ASP A 282 16.04 -0.94 -14.35
N GLN A 283 15.80 -1.62 -15.49
CA GLN A 283 15.88 -1.07 -16.86
C GLN A 283 14.51 -0.60 -17.39
N GLY A 284 13.42 -0.79 -16.60
CA GLY A 284 12.06 -0.44 -17.01
C GLY A 284 11.40 -1.47 -17.93
N ARG A 285 11.92 -2.70 -18.02
CA ARG A 285 11.30 -3.78 -18.78
C ARG A 285 10.28 -4.48 -17.89
N LEU A 286 9.09 -4.75 -18.43
CA LEU A 286 8.06 -5.48 -17.71
C LEU A 286 8.52 -6.90 -17.39
N LEU A 287 8.45 -7.28 -16.11
CA LEU A 287 8.74 -8.63 -15.65
C LEU A 287 7.48 -9.46 -15.50
N THR A 288 6.46 -8.89 -14.88
CA THR A 288 5.19 -9.58 -14.60
C THR A 288 4.12 -8.59 -14.13
N TRP A 289 2.90 -9.10 -13.94
CA TRP A 289 1.79 -8.36 -13.34
C TRP A 289 0.90 -9.32 -12.54
N PHE A 290 0.08 -8.80 -11.65
CA PHE A 290 -0.81 -9.61 -10.81
C PHE A 290 -2.10 -8.89 -10.43
N ALA A 291 -3.09 -9.70 -10.00
CA ALA A 291 -4.39 -9.28 -9.50
C ALA A 291 -5.23 -8.47 -10.51
N GLN A 292 -5.15 -8.84 -11.80
CA GLN A 292 -5.94 -8.23 -12.87
C GLN A 292 -7.43 -8.63 -12.79
N PRO A 293 -8.33 -7.86 -13.41
CA PRO A 293 -9.75 -8.20 -13.54
C PRO A 293 -9.96 -9.60 -14.14
N GLY A 294 -10.88 -10.38 -13.55
CA GLY A 294 -11.13 -11.77 -13.97
C GLY A 294 -10.29 -12.82 -13.25
N SER A 295 -9.27 -12.44 -12.49
CA SER A 295 -8.59 -13.35 -11.57
C SER A 295 -9.53 -13.75 -10.45
N ALA A 296 -9.74 -15.05 -10.24
CA ALA A 296 -10.74 -15.61 -9.33
C ALA A 296 -10.78 -14.92 -7.96
N GLY A 297 -11.73 -14.00 -7.77
CA GLY A 297 -12.04 -13.38 -6.48
C GLY A 297 -11.05 -12.35 -5.94
N LEU A 298 -9.98 -12.02 -6.67
CA LEU A 298 -8.86 -11.18 -6.21
C LEU A 298 -8.71 -9.89 -7.02
N VAL A 299 -9.82 -9.27 -7.38
CA VAL A 299 -9.82 -8.03 -8.16
C VAL A 299 -9.33 -6.88 -7.27
N GLN A 300 -8.35 -6.13 -7.77
CA GLN A 300 -8.05 -4.81 -7.24
C GLN A 300 -9.19 -3.86 -7.63
N ASN A 301 -9.66 -3.08 -6.65
CA ASN A 301 -10.78 -2.19 -6.85
C ASN A 301 -10.31 -0.73 -6.73
N LEU A 302 -9.99 -0.12 -7.86
CA LEU A 302 -9.43 1.22 -7.94
C LEU A 302 -8.18 1.35 -7.05
N PRO A 303 -7.12 0.56 -7.31
CA PRO A 303 -5.92 0.58 -6.48
C PRO A 303 -5.25 1.95 -6.52
N SER A 304 -4.72 2.40 -5.38
CA SER A 304 -4.13 3.73 -5.24
C SER A 304 -2.69 3.74 -4.75
N LYS A 305 -2.29 2.76 -3.97
CA LYS A 305 -0.94 2.65 -3.40
C LYS A 305 -0.47 1.20 -3.43
N VAL A 306 0.83 1.04 -3.64
CA VAL A 306 1.55 -0.20 -3.37
C VAL A 306 2.69 0.08 -2.40
N VAL A 307 2.94 -0.86 -1.50
CA VAL A 307 4.02 -0.81 -0.50
C VAL A 307 4.75 -2.14 -0.53
N VAL A 308 6.08 -2.10 -0.48
CA VAL A 308 6.93 -3.29 -0.30
C VAL A 308 7.42 -3.30 1.15
N ASP A 309 7.25 -4.44 1.82
CA ASP A 309 7.64 -4.60 3.22
C ASP A 309 8.38 -5.91 3.45
N TYR A 310 9.51 -5.83 4.14
CA TYR A 310 10.37 -6.97 4.48
C TYR A 310 10.30 -7.37 5.95
N ASP A 311 9.83 -6.45 6.79
CA ASP A 311 9.96 -6.57 8.25
C ASP A 311 8.82 -7.39 8.88
N ASP A 312 7.68 -7.49 8.18
CA ASP A 312 6.47 -8.13 8.67
C ASP A 312 6.15 -9.47 8.00
N VAL A 313 7.10 -10.01 7.23
CA VAL A 313 6.98 -11.32 6.54
C VAL A 313 6.57 -12.44 7.50
N ASP A 314 7.19 -12.51 8.67
CA ASP A 314 6.91 -13.58 9.65
C ASP A 314 5.46 -13.59 10.10
N PHE A 315 4.85 -12.41 10.28
CA PHE A 315 3.44 -12.30 10.64
C PHE A 315 2.52 -12.90 9.56
N PHE A 316 2.82 -12.61 8.30
CA PHE A 316 1.98 -13.03 7.17
C PHE A 316 2.38 -14.38 6.56
N GLN A 317 3.52 -14.98 6.92
CA GLN A 317 3.96 -16.29 6.39
C GLN A 317 2.93 -17.40 6.70
N SER A 318 2.21 -17.32 7.81
CA SER A 318 1.17 -18.29 8.19
C SER A 318 -0.05 -18.31 7.24
N TYR A 319 -0.23 -17.26 6.46
CA TYR A 319 -1.27 -17.16 5.43
C TYR A 319 -0.85 -17.80 4.11
N ALA A 320 0.43 -18.03 3.91
CA ALA A 320 0.96 -18.63 2.68
C ALA A 320 0.66 -20.15 2.61
N ALA A 321 0.74 -20.69 1.38
CA ALA A 321 0.70 -22.13 1.16
C ALA A 321 1.91 -22.79 1.84
N PRO A 322 1.78 -24.03 2.35
CA PRO A 322 2.85 -24.69 3.10
C PRO A 322 4.18 -24.82 2.34
N ASN A 323 4.10 -24.90 1.01
CA ASN A 323 5.24 -25.01 0.11
C ASN A 323 5.65 -23.68 -0.53
N PHE A 324 5.17 -22.54 -0.04
CA PHE A 324 5.54 -21.21 -0.57
C PHE A 324 6.27 -20.41 0.51
N LYS A 325 7.49 -19.99 0.20
CA LYS A 325 8.30 -19.13 1.07
C LYS A 325 8.15 -17.69 0.62
N VAL A 326 7.62 -16.83 1.51
CA VAL A 326 7.54 -15.39 1.30
C VAL A 326 8.91 -14.75 1.58
N GLU A 327 9.38 -13.92 0.68
CA GLU A 327 10.62 -13.15 0.79
C GLU A 327 10.35 -11.70 1.21
N HIS A 328 9.28 -11.11 0.68
CA HIS A 328 8.75 -9.83 1.11
C HIS A 328 7.25 -9.73 0.82
N LEU A 329 6.62 -8.77 1.47
CA LEU A 329 5.21 -8.48 1.28
C LEU A 329 5.03 -7.39 0.22
N VAL A 330 3.93 -7.48 -0.52
CA VAL A 330 3.44 -6.42 -1.39
C VAL A 330 2.03 -6.09 -0.96
N ILE A 331 1.87 -4.90 -0.38
CA ILE A 331 0.61 -4.41 0.18
C ILE A 331 -0.02 -3.48 -0.85
N VAL A 332 -1.26 -3.77 -1.27
CA VAL A 332 -1.99 -2.94 -2.23
C VAL A 332 -3.22 -2.35 -1.55
N ILE A 333 -3.39 -1.04 -1.68
CA ILE A 333 -4.54 -0.31 -1.15
C ILE A 333 -5.56 -0.10 -2.26
N ASN A 334 -6.80 -0.49 -1.96
CA ASN A 334 -7.95 -0.34 -2.86
C ASN A 334 -8.92 0.69 -2.28
N GLN A 335 -9.28 1.72 -3.06
CA GLN A 335 -10.15 2.80 -2.60
C GLN A 335 -11.59 2.34 -2.36
N ILE A 336 -12.06 1.38 -3.16
CA ILE A 336 -13.43 0.85 -3.11
C ILE A 336 -13.41 -0.68 -3.01
N GLY A 337 -14.58 -1.29 -2.90
CA GLY A 337 -14.72 -2.76 -2.82
C GLY A 337 -14.44 -3.33 -1.42
N PRO A 338 -14.54 -4.66 -1.29
CA PRO A 338 -14.43 -5.34 0.00
C PRO A 338 -12.99 -5.60 0.46
N ASN A 339 -11.99 -5.48 -0.42
CA ASN A 339 -10.58 -5.79 -0.14
C ASN A 339 -9.76 -4.51 0.00
N LYS A 340 -10.06 -3.67 1.01
CA LYS A 340 -9.45 -2.34 1.16
C LYS A 340 -7.93 -2.40 1.29
N VAL A 341 -7.43 -3.36 2.06
CA VAL A 341 -6.00 -3.66 2.21
C VAL A 341 -5.78 -5.09 1.74
N SER A 342 -5.04 -5.28 0.66
CA SER A 342 -4.70 -6.60 0.11
C SER A 342 -3.22 -6.88 0.31
N ILE A 343 -2.90 -8.05 0.87
CA ILE A 343 -1.54 -8.48 1.17
C ILE A 343 -1.16 -9.62 0.23
N PHE A 344 -0.10 -9.42 -0.52
CA PHE A 344 0.53 -10.44 -1.36
C PHE A 344 1.92 -10.76 -0.81
N GLY A 345 2.35 -11.99 -0.97
CA GLY A 345 3.73 -12.40 -0.73
C GLY A 345 4.46 -12.57 -2.05
N PHE A 346 5.58 -11.88 -2.25
CA PHE A 346 6.55 -12.23 -3.26
C PHE A 346 7.45 -13.33 -2.71
N GLY A 347 7.77 -14.35 -3.53
CA GLY A 347 8.58 -15.47 -3.07
C GLY A 347 8.69 -16.59 -4.10
N HIS A 348 8.89 -17.82 -3.61
CA HIS A 348 9.06 -18.99 -4.46
C HIS A 348 8.49 -20.24 -3.78
N LYS A 349 8.23 -21.29 -4.58
CA LYS A 349 7.94 -22.62 -4.06
C LYS A 349 9.22 -23.24 -3.47
N LYS A 350 9.08 -23.89 -2.31
CA LYS A 350 10.15 -24.67 -1.67
C LYS A 350 10.38 -25.97 -2.43
#